data_f06c8d940a89cae76e057a63fdbcdb5f
#
_entry.id   f06c8d940a89cae76e057a63fdbcdb5f
#
_cell.length_a   1.000
_cell.length_b   1.000
_cell.length_c   1.000
_cell.angle_alpha   90.00
_cell.angle_beta   90.00
_cell.angle_gamma   90.00
#
_symmetry.space_group_name_H-M   'P 1'
#
loop_
_entity.id
_entity.type
_entity.pdbx_description
1 polymer ?
#
loop_
_entity_poly.entity_id
_entity_poly.type
_entity_poly.pdbx_seq_one_letter_code
_entity_poly.pdbx_strand_id
1 'polypeptide(L)'
;SPEAPLDILIVGGGSTGVGAAFDAATRGLDVGIVEARDWASGTSSRSSRLMHGGLRYLEMLDVKLVYEALRERDLLLTQTAPHLVRPLRFVFPFFHKVIDRGFIGAGVTMYDAMQSLGRRRAVSAHRHLSRRSMAATFPSLDDEKIVGAVEYADAQFDDARLAMMVVRSAVDHGAVAANYTAVTGYLRGDDGRVQGVRVREETSGEEFDVHARAVILAGGVWTQEQQELAEADGGLEVLASKGAHITVPRDRIRADAATGVITKTEKSVLFLIPWDEYWVIGTTDTPWAEDVAHPAATADDIDYILEHANAVLKEDLTRDDVIATYAGLRPLLQPVTGSDGGSTKISREHTVTEVAPGLTAVAGGKWTTYRAMAEDVVDFVVRETHPTRPSLTERIPVLGGLGYSEIEAEADRIAADYGLDEARVDRLLFRYGTVLRHVLDLIDADPSLSVPLAEAPRYLRAEIVHAARAEGVVHLDDVIERRTR
;
A
#
# COMPACT_ATOMS: atom_id res chain seq x y z
N SER A 1 -6.11 24.92 -19.02
CA SER A 1 -5.76 25.73 -20.20
C SER A 1 -4.51 26.56 -19.94
N PRO A 2 -3.82 27.08 -20.97
CA PRO A 2 -2.65 27.95 -20.79
C PRO A 2 -2.95 29.21 -19.95
N GLU A 3 -4.18 29.73 -20.01
CA GLU A 3 -4.62 30.93 -19.31
C GLU A 3 -4.93 30.68 -17.82
N ALA A 4 -5.25 29.42 -17.47
CA ALA A 4 -5.52 28.97 -16.10
C ALA A 4 -4.87 27.58 -15.86
N PRO A 5 -3.53 27.54 -15.75
CA PRO A 5 -2.82 26.28 -15.48
C PRO A 5 -3.07 25.84 -14.04
N LEU A 6 -3.05 24.52 -13.80
CA LEU A 6 -2.98 23.96 -12.46
C LEU A 6 -1.71 24.44 -11.75
N ASP A 7 -1.72 24.48 -10.42
CA ASP A 7 -0.48 24.69 -9.67
C ASP A 7 0.41 23.45 -9.80
N ILE A 8 -0.18 22.25 -9.67
CA ILE A 8 0.54 20.96 -9.76
C ILE A 8 -0.29 19.96 -10.57
N LEU A 9 0.35 19.29 -11.51
CA LEU A 9 -0.18 18.08 -12.15
C LEU A 9 0.64 16.86 -11.72
N ILE A 10 -0.03 15.80 -11.32
CA ILE A 10 0.60 14.55 -10.88
C ILE A 10 0.35 13.48 -11.93
N VAL A 11 1.41 12.79 -12.34
CA VAL A 11 1.41 11.68 -13.29
C VAL A 11 1.65 10.38 -12.54
N GLY A 12 0.62 9.53 -12.49
CA GLY A 12 0.64 8.22 -11.84
C GLY A 12 -0.26 8.15 -10.60
N GLY A 13 -1.21 7.21 -10.62
CA GLY A 13 -2.24 6.97 -9.59
C GLY A 13 -1.90 5.88 -8.57
N GLY A 14 -0.60 5.61 -8.34
CA GLY A 14 -0.12 4.75 -7.27
C GLY A 14 -0.11 5.46 -5.91
N SER A 15 0.32 4.74 -4.84
CA SER A 15 0.33 5.27 -3.46
C SER A 15 0.98 6.64 -3.31
N THR A 16 2.10 6.87 -3.97
CA THR A 16 2.84 8.15 -3.92
C THR A 16 2.07 9.26 -4.63
N GLY A 17 1.55 8.99 -5.84
CA GLY A 17 0.83 10.00 -6.61
C GLY A 17 -0.50 10.40 -5.97
N VAL A 18 -1.30 9.44 -5.50
CA VAL A 18 -2.56 9.77 -4.81
C VAL A 18 -2.29 10.50 -3.48
N GLY A 19 -1.19 10.14 -2.79
CA GLY A 19 -0.72 10.84 -1.61
C GLY A 19 -0.33 12.28 -1.90
N ALA A 20 0.45 12.52 -2.96
CA ALA A 20 0.86 13.86 -3.39
C ALA A 20 -0.34 14.72 -3.81
N ALA A 21 -1.34 14.12 -4.50
CA ALA A 21 -2.58 14.81 -4.84
C ALA A 21 -3.36 15.23 -3.58
N PHE A 22 -3.47 14.35 -2.60
CA PHE A 22 -4.14 14.65 -1.34
C PHE A 22 -3.38 15.70 -0.53
N ASP A 23 -2.06 15.60 -0.44
CA ASP A 23 -1.26 16.57 0.27
C ASP A 23 -1.35 17.96 -0.36
N ALA A 24 -1.18 18.06 -1.66
CA ALA A 24 -1.25 19.33 -2.39
C ALA A 24 -2.66 19.98 -2.32
N ALA A 25 -3.72 19.16 -2.48
CA ALA A 25 -5.10 19.64 -2.40
C ALA A 25 -5.45 20.18 -1.00
N THR A 26 -5.01 19.48 0.07
CA THR A 26 -5.23 19.95 1.46
C THR A 26 -4.49 21.24 1.79
N ARG A 27 -3.44 21.57 1.05
CA ARG A 27 -2.75 22.88 1.14
C ARG A 27 -3.49 23.99 0.39
N GLY A 28 -4.59 23.69 -0.32
CA GLY A 28 -5.38 24.62 -1.11
C GLY A 28 -4.70 25.02 -2.43
N LEU A 29 -3.98 24.10 -3.06
CA LEU A 29 -3.43 24.25 -4.40
C LEU A 29 -4.41 23.72 -5.44
N ASP A 30 -4.35 24.26 -6.66
CA ASP A 30 -5.09 23.75 -7.82
C ASP A 30 -4.37 22.53 -8.37
N VAL A 31 -4.93 21.32 -8.14
CA VAL A 31 -4.27 20.03 -8.38
C VAL A 31 -5.01 19.20 -9.40
N GLY A 32 -4.25 18.61 -10.33
CA GLY A 32 -4.72 17.53 -11.20
C GLY A 32 -3.90 16.26 -10.97
N ILE A 33 -4.53 15.10 -11.11
CA ILE A 33 -3.86 13.80 -11.14
C ILE A 33 -4.40 12.96 -12.28
N VAL A 34 -3.49 12.36 -13.08
CA VAL A 34 -3.82 11.46 -14.18
C VAL A 34 -3.17 10.09 -13.97
N GLU A 35 -3.91 9.04 -14.33
CA GLU A 35 -3.46 7.66 -14.29
C GLU A 35 -3.81 6.97 -15.60
N ALA A 36 -2.84 6.30 -16.21
CA ALA A 36 -3.01 5.64 -17.51
C ALA A 36 -4.00 4.48 -17.50
N ARG A 37 -4.21 3.89 -16.34
CA ARG A 37 -5.14 2.76 -16.12
C ARG A 37 -6.05 3.06 -14.95
N ASP A 38 -6.50 2.05 -14.22
CA ASP A 38 -7.23 2.28 -12.99
C ASP A 38 -6.29 2.64 -11.82
N TRP A 39 -6.83 3.31 -10.82
CA TRP A 39 -6.12 3.68 -9.59
C TRP A 39 -5.44 2.48 -8.94
N ALA A 40 -4.19 2.65 -8.52
CA ALA A 40 -3.38 1.61 -7.89
C ALA A 40 -3.14 0.35 -8.74
N SER A 41 -3.37 0.36 -10.05
CA SER A 41 -3.24 -0.82 -10.93
C SER A 41 -1.84 -1.42 -11.01
N GLY A 42 -0.81 -0.65 -10.66
CA GLY A 42 0.58 -1.11 -10.57
C GLY A 42 0.91 -1.80 -9.23
N THR A 43 2.06 -1.45 -8.67
CA THR A 43 2.60 -2.02 -7.41
C THR A 43 1.65 -1.82 -6.21
N SER A 44 0.91 -0.72 -6.21
CA SER A 44 0.15 -0.26 -5.04
C SER A 44 -1.07 -1.11 -4.69
N SER A 45 -1.50 -2.05 -5.54
CA SER A 45 -2.51 -3.08 -5.22
C SER A 45 -1.93 -4.49 -5.16
N ARG A 46 -0.62 -4.65 -5.22
CA ARG A 46 0.06 -5.95 -5.29
C ARG A 46 1.11 -6.10 -4.19
N SER A 47 0.86 -5.47 -3.03
CA SER A 47 1.73 -5.53 -1.86
C SER A 47 1.44 -6.74 -0.98
N SER A 48 2.25 -6.94 0.06
CA SER A 48 1.96 -7.92 1.13
C SER A 48 0.84 -7.46 2.09
N ARG A 49 0.17 -6.35 1.81
CA ARG A 49 -0.90 -5.76 2.64
C ARG A 49 -0.49 -5.46 4.08
N LEU A 50 0.77 -5.10 4.29
CA LEU A 50 1.34 -4.80 5.61
C LEU A 50 1.79 -3.34 5.72
N MET A 51 1.33 -2.67 6.78
CA MET A 51 1.90 -1.43 7.29
C MET A 51 2.85 -1.78 8.42
N HIS A 52 4.15 -1.80 8.12
CA HIS A 52 5.16 -2.29 9.06
C HIS A 52 6.39 -1.38 9.12
N GLY A 53 7.01 -1.29 10.30
CA GLY A 53 8.24 -0.53 10.48
C GLY A 53 9.47 -1.17 9.85
N GLY A 54 9.37 -2.46 9.47
CA GLY A 54 10.47 -3.18 8.83
C GLY A 54 11.55 -3.61 9.81
N LEU A 55 11.22 -4.49 10.75
CA LEU A 55 12.13 -5.05 11.75
C LEU A 55 13.50 -5.48 11.17
N ARG A 56 13.51 -6.00 9.92
CA ARG A 56 14.75 -6.39 9.22
C ARG A 56 15.74 -5.23 9.01
N TYR A 57 15.26 -4.00 8.89
CA TYR A 57 16.17 -2.85 8.67
C TYR A 57 16.97 -2.48 9.93
N LEU A 58 16.54 -2.93 11.11
CA LEU A 58 17.36 -2.83 12.31
C LEU A 58 18.64 -3.69 12.22
N GLU A 59 18.60 -4.83 11.53
CA GLU A 59 19.79 -5.64 11.23
C GLU A 59 20.77 -4.88 10.33
N MET A 60 20.27 -3.92 9.53
CA MET A 60 21.05 -3.04 8.64
C MET A 60 21.42 -1.72 9.33
N LEU A 61 21.05 -1.52 10.60
CA LEU A 61 21.24 -0.29 11.39
C LEU A 61 20.57 0.96 10.79
N ASP A 62 19.55 0.78 9.97
CA ASP A 62 18.75 1.87 9.39
C ASP A 62 17.66 2.31 10.37
N VAL A 63 18.09 2.92 11.47
CA VAL A 63 17.21 3.34 12.58
C VAL A 63 16.24 4.45 12.16
N LYS A 64 16.68 5.35 11.26
CA LYS A 64 15.86 6.47 10.79
C LYS A 64 14.66 5.98 10.00
N LEU A 65 14.89 5.09 9.03
CA LEU A 65 13.83 4.51 8.20
C LEU A 65 12.81 3.73 9.04
N VAL A 66 13.29 2.97 10.04
CA VAL A 66 12.39 2.22 10.94
C VAL A 66 11.56 3.17 11.79
N TYR A 67 12.16 4.22 12.37
CA TYR A 67 11.44 5.19 13.19
C TYR A 67 10.35 5.92 12.39
N GLU A 68 10.67 6.38 11.18
CA GLU A 68 9.72 7.02 10.28
C GLU A 68 8.55 6.07 9.93
N ALA A 69 8.86 4.84 9.53
CA ALA A 69 7.83 3.85 9.19
C ALA A 69 6.93 3.50 10.38
N LEU A 70 7.48 3.42 11.60
CA LEU A 70 6.69 3.20 12.82
C LEU A 70 5.76 4.39 13.13
N ARG A 71 6.27 5.60 12.98
CA ARG A 71 5.48 6.84 13.17
C ARG A 71 4.33 6.90 12.17
N GLU A 72 4.59 6.68 10.89
CA GLU A 72 3.57 6.71 9.84
C GLU A 72 2.53 5.59 10.03
N ARG A 73 2.95 4.37 10.40
CA ARG A 73 2.04 3.28 10.75
C ARG A 73 1.10 3.68 11.91
N ASP A 74 1.65 4.25 12.97
CA ASP A 74 0.86 4.63 14.14
C ASP A 74 -0.11 5.79 13.84
N LEU A 75 0.28 6.73 12.95
CA LEU A 75 -0.63 7.76 12.44
C LEU A 75 -1.79 7.14 11.65
N LEU A 76 -1.51 6.18 10.77
CA LEU A 76 -2.53 5.48 9.99
C LEU A 76 -3.52 4.73 10.90
N LEU A 77 -3.01 3.99 11.88
CA LEU A 77 -3.84 3.22 12.82
C LEU A 77 -4.75 4.07 13.70
N THR A 78 -4.28 5.28 14.09
CA THR A 78 -4.96 6.03 15.17
C THR A 78 -5.62 7.32 14.71
N GLN A 79 -5.24 7.86 13.55
CA GLN A 79 -5.63 9.21 13.17
C GLN A 79 -6.03 9.34 11.71
N THR A 80 -5.15 8.94 10.78
CA THR A 80 -5.36 9.29 9.37
C THR A 80 -6.21 8.28 8.62
N ALA A 81 -6.15 6.97 8.97
CA ALA A 81 -6.94 5.92 8.32
C ALA A 81 -7.38 4.80 9.30
N PRO A 82 -8.01 5.13 10.44
CA PRO A 82 -8.30 4.16 11.50
C PRO A 82 -9.26 3.04 11.07
N HIS A 83 -10.08 3.26 10.04
CA HIS A 83 -10.96 2.25 9.47
C HIS A 83 -10.26 1.33 8.46
N LEU A 84 -9.16 1.75 7.84
CA LEU A 84 -8.49 1.01 6.76
C LEU A 84 -7.25 0.23 7.20
N VAL A 85 -6.79 0.47 8.43
CA VAL A 85 -5.57 -0.15 8.96
C VAL A 85 -5.88 -0.80 10.30
N ARG A 86 -5.58 -2.09 10.44
CA ARG A 86 -5.85 -2.88 11.65
C ARG A 86 -4.57 -3.44 12.23
N PRO A 87 -4.43 -3.53 13.56
CA PRO A 87 -3.31 -4.22 14.20
C PRO A 87 -3.24 -5.68 13.76
N LEU A 88 -2.02 -6.16 13.52
CA LEU A 88 -1.73 -7.56 13.22
C LEU A 88 -0.53 -8.00 14.06
N ARG A 89 -0.66 -9.13 14.75
CA ARG A 89 0.43 -9.75 15.50
C ARG A 89 1.20 -10.71 14.61
N PHE A 90 2.51 -10.77 14.83
CA PHE A 90 3.40 -11.72 14.17
C PHE A 90 4.14 -12.55 15.20
N VAL A 91 4.18 -13.85 14.97
CA VAL A 91 5.05 -14.79 15.68
C VAL A 91 6.32 -14.97 14.87
N PHE A 92 7.48 -14.72 15.49
CA PHE A 92 8.80 -15.00 14.94
C PHE A 92 9.37 -16.22 15.65
N PRO A 93 9.45 -17.40 15.00
CA PRO A 93 9.91 -18.65 15.60
C PRO A 93 11.39 -18.62 15.97
N PHE A 94 11.76 -19.31 17.06
CA PHE A 94 13.14 -19.57 17.47
C PHE A 94 13.49 -21.02 17.25
N PHE A 95 14.58 -21.26 16.55
CA PHE A 95 15.16 -22.59 16.36
C PHE A 95 16.27 -22.85 17.39
N HIS A 96 16.94 -21.79 17.88
CA HIS A 96 18.00 -21.87 18.90
C HIS A 96 17.60 -21.08 20.13
N LYS A 97 17.44 -21.77 21.26
CA LYS A 97 16.87 -21.21 22.50
C LYS A 97 17.57 -19.98 23.05
N VAL A 98 18.89 -19.87 22.90
CA VAL A 98 19.70 -18.77 23.47
C VAL A 98 20.01 -17.71 22.40
N ILE A 99 20.53 -18.15 21.26
CA ILE A 99 21.00 -17.25 20.20
C ILE A 99 19.86 -16.44 19.60
N ASP A 100 18.79 -17.13 19.14
CA ASP A 100 17.64 -16.46 18.50
C ASP A 100 16.92 -15.56 19.50
N ARG A 101 16.75 -16.04 20.75
CA ARG A 101 16.09 -15.26 21.80
C ARG A 101 16.87 -13.99 22.13
N GLY A 102 18.20 -14.06 22.14
CA GLY A 102 19.06 -12.89 22.41
C GLY A 102 19.02 -11.90 21.24
N PHE A 103 19.28 -12.37 20.03
CA PHE A 103 19.42 -11.51 18.86
C PHE A 103 18.06 -10.92 18.40
N ILE A 104 17.07 -11.77 18.15
CA ILE A 104 15.75 -11.34 17.70
C ILE A 104 15.04 -10.56 18.81
N GLY A 105 15.17 -11.04 20.07
CA GLY A 105 14.62 -10.36 21.24
C GLY A 105 15.17 -8.94 21.43
N ALA A 106 16.47 -8.73 21.24
CA ALA A 106 17.07 -7.40 21.30
C ALA A 106 16.55 -6.49 20.17
N GLY A 107 16.44 -7.02 18.94
CA GLY A 107 15.88 -6.29 17.80
C GLY A 107 14.45 -5.85 18.05
N VAL A 108 13.59 -6.75 18.53
CA VAL A 108 12.18 -6.43 18.81
C VAL A 108 12.03 -5.50 20.02
N THR A 109 12.91 -5.61 21.04
CA THR A 109 12.93 -4.66 22.15
C THR A 109 13.29 -3.25 21.69
N MET A 110 14.28 -3.13 20.80
CA MET A 110 14.63 -1.83 20.20
C MET A 110 13.48 -1.27 19.35
N TYR A 111 12.82 -2.13 18.56
CA TYR A 111 11.64 -1.77 17.78
C TYR A 111 10.52 -1.20 18.66
N ASP A 112 10.21 -1.84 19.77
CA ASP A 112 9.23 -1.38 20.76
C ASP A 112 9.66 -0.10 21.48
N ALA A 113 10.95 0.06 21.80
CA ALA A 113 11.47 1.27 22.40
C ALA A 113 11.30 2.48 21.44
N MET A 114 11.54 2.28 20.16
CA MET A 114 11.33 3.31 19.13
C MET A 114 9.85 3.72 19.01
N GLN A 115 8.91 2.76 19.08
CA GLN A 115 7.47 3.07 19.14
C GLN A 115 7.11 3.93 20.36
N SER A 116 7.78 3.67 21.50
CA SER A 116 7.49 4.38 22.75
C SER A 116 8.02 5.82 22.76
N LEU A 117 8.93 6.17 21.85
CA LEU A 117 9.40 7.55 21.64
C LEU A 117 8.37 8.40 20.88
N GLY A 118 7.39 7.78 20.20
CA GLY A 118 6.24 8.45 19.60
C GLY A 118 5.22 8.92 20.64
N ARG A 119 4.32 9.82 20.26
CA ARG A 119 3.34 10.42 21.18
C ARG A 119 2.28 9.42 21.68
N ARG A 120 2.00 8.34 20.97
CA ARG A 120 1.04 7.28 21.36
C ARG A 120 1.46 5.95 20.76
N ARG A 121 1.46 4.92 21.57
CA ARG A 121 1.64 3.54 21.12
C ARG A 121 0.33 3.01 20.56
N ALA A 122 0.31 2.71 19.26
CA ALA A 122 -0.89 2.23 18.56
C ALA A 122 -1.08 0.70 18.67
N VAL A 123 -0.01 -0.05 18.91
CA VAL A 123 -0.04 -1.52 18.98
C VAL A 123 0.57 -2.05 20.28
N SER A 124 0.26 -3.31 20.62
CA SER A 124 0.75 -3.97 21.83
C SER A 124 2.27 -4.16 21.84
N ALA A 125 2.86 -4.24 23.04
CA ALA A 125 4.25 -4.60 23.23
C ALA A 125 4.52 -6.04 22.80
N HIS A 126 5.78 -6.30 22.40
CA HIS A 126 6.22 -7.68 22.17
C HIS A 126 6.13 -8.52 23.44
N ARG A 127 6.01 -9.83 23.23
CA ARG A 127 6.11 -10.81 24.31
C ARG A 127 6.87 -12.05 23.82
N HIS A 128 7.68 -12.61 24.72
CA HIS A 128 8.31 -13.90 24.47
C HIS A 128 7.35 -15.02 24.76
N LEU A 129 7.24 -15.94 23.81
CA LEU A 129 6.41 -17.13 23.90
C LEU A 129 7.28 -18.34 24.22
N SER A 130 6.88 -19.13 25.24
CA SER A 130 7.38 -20.47 25.42
C SER A 130 6.87 -21.39 24.30
N ARG A 131 7.49 -22.55 24.11
CA ARG A 131 7.01 -23.57 23.15
C ARG A 131 5.50 -23.87 23.34
N ARG A 132 5.06 -24.06 24.60
CA ARG A 132 3.67 -24.33 24.93
C ARG A 132 2.75 -23.15 24.59
N SER A 133 3.17 -21.94 24.91
CA SER A 133 2.39 -20.72 24.63
C SER A 133 2.32 -20.46 23.12
N MET A 134 3.41 -20.69 22.38
CA MET A 134 3.45 -20.58 20.94
C MET A 134 2.49 -21.57 20.27
N ALA A 135 2.53 -22.85 20.68
CA ALA A 135 1.64 -23.89 20.15
C ALA A 135 0.16 -23.61 20.45
N ALA A 136 -0.15 -22.89 21.53
CA ALA A 136 -1.50 -22.45 21.82
C ALA A 136 -1.95 -21.29 20.93
N THR A 137 -1.08 -20.32 20.66
CA THR A 137 -1.35 -19.15 19.80
C THR A 137 -1.37 -19.53 18.32
N PHE A 138 -0.46 -20.42 17.90
CA PHE A 138 -0.31 -20.85 16.53
C PHE A 138 -0.13 -22.37 16.43
N PRO A 139 -1.22 -23.16 16.50
CA PRO A 139 -1.17 -24.62 16.54
C PRO A 139 -0.50 -25.30 15.33
N SER A 140 -0.51 -24.65 14.16
CA SER A 140 0.12 -25.21 12.95
C SER A 140 1.64 -25.01 12.88
N LEU A 141 2.27 -24.29 13.82
CA LEU A 141 3.73 -24.25 13.89
C LEU A 141 4.32 -25.55 14.40
N ASP A 142 5.44 -25.97 13.80
CA ASP A 142 6.16 -27.19 14.15
C ASP A 142 6.88 -27.03 15.51
N ASP A 143 6.19 -27.45 16.57
CA ASP A 143 6.70 -27.38 17.93
C ASP A 143 7.72 -28.47 18.27
N GLU A 144 8.06 -29.38 17.35
CA GLU A 144 9.22 -30.29 17.49
C GLU A 144 10.51 -29.57 17.11
N LYS A 145 10.50 -28.75 16.08
CA LYS A 145 11.65 -27.98 15.61
C LYS A 145 11.79 -26.61 16.31
N ILE A 146 10.67 -25.98 16.66
CA ILE A 146 10.63 -24.62 17.21
C ILE A 146 10.65 -24.67 18.73
N VAL A 147 11.65 -24.02 19.33
CA VAL A 147 11.88 -24.05 20.79
C VAL A 147 11.19 -22.92 21.57
N GLY A 148 10.58 -21.99 20.87
CA GLY A 148 9.87 -20.80 21.39
C GLY A 148 9.75 -19.74 20.30
N ALA A 149 9.23 -18.57 20.65
CA ALA A 149 9.05 -17.48 19.70
C ALA A 149 9.07 -16.12 20.39
N VAL A 150 9.13 -15.06 19.62
CA VAL A 150 8.68 -13.73 20.03
C VAL A 150 7.45 -13.34 19.22
N GLU A 151 6.46 -12.78 19.90
CA GLU A 151 5.29 -12.15 19.30
C GLU A 151 5.51 -10.64 19.34
N TYR A 152 5.29 -9.96 18.22
CA TYR A 152 5.28 -8.50 18.13
C TYR A 152 4.11 -8.04 17.24
N ALA A 153 3.82 -6.77 17.24
CA ALA A 153 2.68 -6.25 16.49
C ALA A 153 3.12 -5.21 15.44
N ASP A 154 2.52 -5.33 14.28
CA ASP A 154 2.52 -4.35 13.20
C ASP A 154 1.06 -4.10 12.76
N ALA A 155 0.80 -3.80 11.51
CA ALA A 155 -0.55 -3.59 11.02
C ALA A 155 -0.75 -4.17 9.60
N GLN A 156 -2.01 -4.46 9.29
CA GLN A 156 -2.43 -4.87 7.96
C GLN A 156 -3.48 -3.90 7.39
N PHE A 157 -3.60 -3.86 6.08
CA PHE A 157 -4.52 -2.98 5.36
C PHE A 157 -4.87 -3.54 3.97
N ASP A 158 -5.97 -3.08 3.39
CA ASP A 158 -6.27 -3.29 1.98
C ASP A 158 -5.60 -2.18 1.16
N ASP A 159 -4.55 -2.55 0.43
CA ASP A 159 -3.68 -1.62 -0.29
C ASP A 159 -4.40 -0.87 -1.43
N ALA A 160 -5.21 -1.58 -2.23
CA ALA A 160 -6.01 -0.97 -3.27
C ALA A 160 -7.10 -0.05 -2.69
N ARG A 161 -7.71 -0.47 -1.59
CA ARG A 161 -8.75 0.30 -0.92
C ARG A 161 -8.23 1.59 -0.33
N LEU A 162 -7.06 1.54 0.33
CA LEU A 162 -6.44 2.75 0.86
C LEU A 162 -6.11 3.74 -0.27
N ALA A 163 -5.53 3.29 -1.38
CA ALA A 163 -5.25 4.18 -2.53
C ALA A 163 -6.53 4.84 -3.06
N MET A 164 -7.60 4.08 -3.18
CA MET A 164 -8.92 4.57 -3.59
C MET A 164 -9.46 5.64 -2.63
N MET A 165 -9.36 5.41 -1.33
CA MET A 165 -9.85 6.38 -0.34
C MET A 165 -8.97 7.64 -0.32
N VAL A 166 -7.65 7.52 -0.56
CA VAL A 166 -6.74 8.68 -0.64
C VAL A 166 -7.03 9.54 -1.87
N VAL A 167 -7.22 8.95 -3.08
CA VAL A 167 -7.54 9.76 -4.26
C VAL A 167 -8.90 10.43 -4.13
N ARG A 168 -9.90 9.74 -3.56
CA ARG A 168 -11.21 10.36 -3.27
C ARG A 168 -11.09 11.49 -2.25
N SER A 169 -10.22 11.34 -1.25
CA SER A 169 -9.93 12.43 -0.30
C SER A 169 -9.32 13.64 -1.00
N ALA A 170 -8.43 13.44 -1.97
CA ALA A 170 -7.90 14.54 -2.78
C ALA A 170 -9.01 15.25 -3.56
N VAL A 171 -9.93 14.51 -4.17
CA VAL A 171 -11.10 15.07 -4.90
C VAL A 171 -12.02 15.84 -3.96
N ASP A 172 -12.31 15.33 -2.77
CA ASP A 172 -13.13 16.04 -1.76
C ASP A 172 -12.47 17.36 -1.29
N HIS A 173 -11.14 17.49 -1.47
CA HIS A 173 -10.40 18.74 -1.20
C HIS A 173 -10.13 19.56 -2.45
N GLY A 174 -10.80 19.26 -3.57
CA GLY A 174 -10.78 20.07 -4.79
C GLY A 174 -9.83 19.61 -5.89
N ALA A 175 -9.12 18.50 -5.74
CA ALA A 175 -8.32 17.95 -6.83
C ALA A 175 -9.21 17.41 -7.97
N VAL A 176 -8.73 17.55 -9.21
CA VAL A 176 -9.32 16.90 -10.39
C VAL A 176 -8.56 15.60 -10.65
N ALA A 177 -9.26 14.46 -10.64
CA ALA A 177 -8.65 13.14 -10.81
C ALA A 177 -9.24 12.43 -12.03
N ALA A 178 -8.37 11.90 -12.90
CA ALA A 178 -8.76 11.15 -14.09
C ALA A 178 -7.93 9.88 -14.22
N ASN A 179 -8.58 8.72 -14.12
CA ASN A 179 -8.01 7.43 -14.51
C ASN A 179 -8.29 7.15 -16.00
N TYR A 180 -7.66 6.11 -16.54
CA TYR A 180 -7.69 5.82 -17.99
C TYR A 180 -7.30 7.02 -18.84
N THR A 181 -6.35 7.82 -18.34
CA THR A 181 -5.85 9.03 -18.96
C THR A 181 -4.32 8.96 -19.00
N ALA A 182 -3.79 8.45 -20.13
CA ALA A 182 -2.37 8.20 -20.30
C ALA A 182 -1.63 9.46 -20.77
N VAL A 183 -0.46 9.73 -20.18
CA VAL A 183 0.44 10.77 -20.68
C VAL A 183 1.14 10.27 -21.94
N THR A 184 0.99 11.01 -23.04
CA THR A 184 1.58 10.72 -24.36
C THR A 184 2.68 11.71 -24.75
N GLY A 185 2.92 12.76 -23.95
CA GLY A 185 3.97 13.73 -24.16
C GLY A 185 4.01 14.81 -23.09
N TYR A 186 5.11 15.54 -23.04
CA TYR A 186 5.30 16.66 -22.11
C TYR A 186 5.34 17.98 -22.88
N LEU A 187 4.56 18.95 -22.41
CA LEU A 187 4.48 20.28 -23.00
C LEU A 187 5.61 21.16 -22.47
N ARG A 188 6.39 21.76 -23.37
CA ARG A 188 7.50 22.65 -23.00
C ARG A 188 7.21 24.09 -23.42
N GLY A 189 7.62 25.02 -22.58
CA GLY A 189 7.66 26.44 -22.92
C GLY A 189 8.88 26.80 -23.76
N ASP A 190 8.96 28.04 -24.20
CA ASP A 190 10.09 28.57 -24.99
C ASP A 190 11.43 28.51 -24.23
N ASP A 191 11.39 28.45 -22.91
CA ASP A 191 12.53 28.31 -21.99
C ASP A 191 12.95 26.84 -21.76
N GLY A 192 12.27 25.88 -22.42
CA GLY A 192 12.49 24.44 -22.27
C GLY A 192 11.86 23.83 -21.01
N ARG A 193 11.23 24.65 -20.14
CA ARG A 193 10.57 24.18 -18.92
C ARG A 193 9.32 23.37 -19.26
N VAL A 194 9.09 22.27 -18.57
CA VAL A 194 7.82 21.50 -18.62
C VAL A 194 6.71 22.36 -18.01
N GLN A 195 5.63 22.57 -18.76
CA GLN A 195 4.47 23.39 -18.41
C GLN A 195 3.15 22.61 -18.51
N GLY A 196 3.22 21.30 -18.48
CA GLY A 196 2.07 20.40 -18.55
C GLY A 196 2.37 19.13 -19.33
N VAL A 197 1.31 18.41 -19.66
CA VAL A 197 1.39 17.15 -20.40
C VAL A 197 0.32 17.11 -21.49
N ARG A 198 0.59 16.33 -22.55
CA ARG A 198 -0.43 15.83 -23.46
C ARG A 198 -0.92 14.49 -22.95
N VAL A 199 -2.22 14.32 -22.90
CA VAL A 199 -2.84 13.08 -22.43
C VAL A 199 -3.78 12.52 -23.50
N ARG A 200 -3.97 11.19 -23.45
CA ARG A 200 -4.99 10.49 -24.21
C ARG A 200 -5.96 9.80 -23.25
N GLU A 201 -7.25 10.08 -23.43
CA GLU A 201 -8.30 9.32 -22.74
C GLU A 201 -8.45 7.96 -23.43
N GLU A 202 -8.23 6.85 -22.68
CA GLU A 202 -8.04 5.54 -23.23
C GLU A 202 -9.34 4.88 -23.75
N THR A 203 -10.52 5.37 -23.34
CA THR A 203 -11.81 4.82 -23.77
C THR A 203 -12.25 5.39 -25.11
N SER A 204 -12.09 6.69 -25.31
CA SER A 204 -12.47 7.41 -26.51
C SER A 204 -11.33 7.57 -27.52
N GLY A 205 -10.08 7.53 -27.03
CA GLY A 205 -8.88 7.87 -27.79
C GLY A 205 -8.70 9.38 -27.99
N GLU A 206 -9.48 10.23 -27.33
CA GLU A 206 -9.34 11.68 -27.42
C GLU A 206 -8.04 12.15 -26.77
N GLU A 207 -7.32 13.03 -27.47
CA GLU A 207 -6.09 13.65 -26.94
C GLU A 207 -6.34 15.13 -26.63
N PHE A 208 -5.76 15.59 -25.50
CA PHE A 208 -5.81 16.99 -25.11
C PHE A 208 -4.63 17.38 -24.23
N ASP A 209 -4.38 18.68 -24.13
CA ASP A 209 -3.28 19.23 -23.35
C ASP A 209 -3.78 19.67 -21.97
N VAL A 210 -3.05 19.28 -20.91
CA VAL A 210 -3.26 19.71 -19.52
C VAL A 210 -2.08 20.58 -19.10
N HIS A 211 -2.33 21.85 -18.82
CA HIS A 211 -1.31 22.82 -18.42
C HIS A 211 -1.17 22.88 -16.91
N ALA A 212 0.06 22.92 -16.42
CA ALA A 212 0.42 23.05 -15.02
C ALA A 212 1.72 23.84 -14.85
N ARG A 213 1.88 24.50 -13.72
CA ARG A 213 3.10 25.24 -13.36
C ARG A 213 4.25 24.31 -12.99
N ALA A 214 3.90 23.14 -12.45
CA ALA A 214 4.84 22.07 -12.12
C ALA A 214 4.19 20.70 -12.37
N VAL A 215 5.00 19.72 -12.75
CA VAL A 215 4.58 18.34 -12.95
C VAL A 215 5.35 17.43 -11.98
N ILE A 216 4.61 16.59 -11.24
CA ILE A 216 5.17 15.54 -10.39
C ILE A 216 5.02 14.21 -11.12
N LEU A 217 6.14 13.53 -11.37
CA LEU A 217 6.18 12.18 -11.92
C LEU A 217 6.26 11.17 -10.78
N ALA A 218 5.16 10.46 -10.52
CA ALA A 218 5.03 9.38 -9.56
C ALA A 218 4.80 8.02 -10.27
N GLY A 219 5.59 7.76 -11.32
CA GLY A 219 5.41 6.67 -12.29
C GLY A 219 5.74 5.26 -11.76
N GLY A 220 6.28 5.12 -10.52
CA GLY A 220 6.68 3.83 -9.98
C GLY A 220 7.67 3.11 -10.90
N VAL A 221 7.34 1.90 -11.35
CA VAL A 221 8.20 1.11 -12.27
C VAL A 221 8.23 1.66 -13.70
N TRP A 222 7.32 2.57 -14.06
CA TRP A 222 7.30 3.26 -15.36
C TRP A 222 8.05 4.61 -15.34
N THR A 223 8.71 4.96 -14.22
CA THR A 223 9.39 6.25 -14.08
C THR A 223 10.43 6.46 -15.18
N GLN A 224 11.20 5.43 -15.55
CA GLN A 224 12.22 5.56 -16.60
C GLN A 224 11.58 5.81 -17.97
N GLU A 225 10.54 5.08 -18.35
CA GLU A 225 9.80 5.28 -19.61
C GLU A 225 9.25 6.70 -19.72
N GLN A 226 8.73 7.22 -18.61
CA GLN A 226 8.18 8.59 -18.56
C GLN A 226 9.29 9.65 -18.61
N GLN A 227 10.48 9.39 -18.07
CA GLN A 227 11.64 10.28 -18.21
C GLN A 227 12.14 10.30 -19.66
N GLU A 228 12.17 9.15 -20.33
CA GLU A 228 12.51 9.06 -21.76
C GLU A 228 11.50 9.81 -22.63
N LEU A 229 10.18 9.67 -22.35
CA LEU A 229 9.13 10.42 -23.03
C LEU A 229 9.24 11.93 -22.80
N ALA A 230 9.75 12.33 -21.65
CA ALA A 230 9.99 13.73 -21.31
C ALA A 230 11.31 14.27 -21.88
N GLU A 231 12.12 13.45 -22.56
CA GLU A 231 13.46 13.82 -23.02
C GLU A 231 14.33 14.41 -21.88
N ALA A 232 14.28 13.77 -20.71
CA ALA A 232 15.01 14.23 -19.52
C ALA A 232 16.49 13.77 -19.61
N ASP A 233 17.42 14.70 -19.46
CA ASP A 233 18.88 14.49 -19.55
C ASP A 233 19.50 13.89 -18.27
N GLY A 234 18.77 13.14 -17.54
CA GLY A 234 19.19 12.54 -16.27
C GLY A 234 17.97 12.12 -15.49
N GLY A 235 18.17 11.55 -14.31
CA GLY A 235 17.03 11.20 -13.53
C GLY A 235 17.24 10.03 -12.58
N LEU A 236 16.14 9.38 -12.25
CA LEU A 236 16.12 8.22 -11.38
C LEU A 236 16.25 6.95 -12.22
N GLU A 237 17.21 6.11 -11.90
CA GLU A 237 17.28 4.76 -12.43
C GLU A 237 16.46 3.83 -11.52
N VAL A 238 15.39 3.27 -12.08
CA VAL A 238 14.45 2.40 -11.35
C VAL A 238 14.58 0.98 -11.86
N LEU A 239 14.97 0.07 -10.96
CA LEU A 239 15.01 -1.36 -11.22
C LEU A 239 13.73 -2.03 -10.69
N ALA A 240 13.11 -2.85 -11.53
CA ALA A 240 11.96 -3.65 -11.12
C ALA A 240 12.43 -4.93 -10.42
N SER A 241 11.96 -5.15 -9.19
CA SER A 241 12.12 -6.41 -8.47
C SER A 241 10.78 -7.05 -8.18
N LYS A 242 10.58 -8.26 -8.70
CA LYS A 242 9.34 -9.02 -8.54
C LYS A 242 9.22 -9.60 -7.13
N GLY A 243 8.05 -9.40 -6.52
CA GLY A 243 7.62 -10.07 -5.30
C GLY A 243 6.33 -10.85 -5.57
N ALA A 244 6.42 -12.18 -5.57
CA ALA A 244 5.29 -13.06 -5.76
C ALA A 244 4.67 -13.49 -4.41
N HIS A 245 3.35 -13.70 -4.42
CA HIS A 245 2.59 -14.22 -3.29
C HIS A 245 1.71 -15.37 -3.76
N ILE A 246 1.45 -16.31 -2.86
CA ILE A 246 0.42 -17.33 -3.03
C ILE A 246 -0.69 -17.10 -2.01
N THR A 247 -1.89 -17.57 -2.32
CA THR A 247 -2.99 -17.65 -1.37
C THR A 247 -3.39 -19.11 -1.15
N VAL A 248 -3.64 -19.47 0.10
CA VAL A 248 -4.11 -20.79 0.50
C VAL A 248 -5.34 -20.67 1.40
N PRO A 249 -6.27 -21.63 1.44
CA PRO A 249 -7.45 -21.57 2.28
C PRO A 249 -7.11 -21.39 3.76
N ARG A 250 -7.97 -20.69 4.50
CA ARG A 250 -7.75 -20.34 5.90
C ARG A 250 -7.61 -21.56 6.81
N ASP A 251 -8.33 -22.63 6.54
CA ASP A 251 -8.37 -23.87 7.33
C ASP A 251 -7.10 -24.71 7.20
N ARG A 252 -6.26 -24.48 6.18
CA ARG A 252 -4.96 -25.16 6.02
C ARG A 252 -3.95 -24.78 7.10
N ILE A 253 -4.05 -23.59 7.69
CA ILE A 253 -3.14 -23.13 8.74
C ILE A 253 -3.97 -22.62 9.92
N ARG A 254 -3.87 -23.28 11.06
CA ARG A 254 -4.58 -22.93 12.29
C ARG A 254 -3.76 -21.99 13.15
N ALA A 255 -4.34 -20.81 13.43
CA ALA A 255 -3.78 -19.78 14.30
C ALA A 255 -4.90 -18.92 14.90
N ASP A 256 -4.57 -18.12 15.91
CA ASP A 256 -5.45 -17.02 16.36
C ASP A 256 -5.77 -16.10 15.18
N ALA A 257 -7.00 -15.55 15.14
CA ALA A 257 -7.54 -14.84 13.98
C ALA A 257 -6.64 -13.71 13.45
N ALA A 258 -6.03 -12.93 14.34
CA ALA A 258 -5.18 -11.78 14.01
C ALA A 258 -3.70 -12.06 14.27
N THR A 259 -3.21 -13.26 13.93
CA THR A 259 -1.82 -13.64 14.15
C THR A 259 -1.22 -14.29 12.91
N GLY A 260 -0.17 -13.65 12.36
CA GLY A 260 0.63 -14.18 11.26
C GLY A 260 1.96 -14.76 11.74
N VAL A 261 2.75 -15.26 10.80
CA VAL A 261 4.12 -15.75 11.04
C VAL A 261 5.09 -15.01 10.14
N ILE A 262 6.25 -14.72 10.68
CA ILE A 262 7.40 -14.28 9.90
C ILE A 262 8.50 -15.35 10.05
N THR A 263 9.04 -15.80 8.95
CA THR A 263 10.16 -16.75 8.93
C THR A 263 11.31 -16.20 8.10
N LYS A 264 12.54 -16.59 8.46
CA LYS A 264 13.73 -16.20 7.68
C LYS A 264 13.82 -17.03 6.41
N THR A 265 14.26 -16.39 5.36
CA THR A 265 14.72 -17.05 4.14
C THR A 265 16.22 -16.78 3.97
N GLU A 266 16.85 -17.38 2.97
CA GLU A 266 18.27 -17.14 2.69
C GLU A 266 18.60 -15.68 2.39
N LYS A 267 17.68 -14.97 1.73
CA LYS A 267 17.90 -13.60 1.25
C LYS A 267 17.08 -12.55 2.02
N SER A 268 15.99 -12.97 2.69
CA SER A 268 15.00 -12.06 3.25
C SER A 268 14.18 -12.69 4.37
N VAL A 269 12.92 -12.34 4.42
CA VAL A 269 11.89 -12.93 5.28
C VAL A 269 10.67 -13.29 4.44
N LEU A 270 9.96 -14.32 4.84
CA LEU A 270 8.67 -14.71 4.31
C LEU A 270 7.60 -14.46 5.37
N PHE A 271 6.46 -13.93 4.95
CA PHE A 271 5.30 -13.72 5.81
C PHE A 271 4.20 -14.71 5.48
N LEU A 272 3.55 -15.25 6.51
CA LEU A 272 2.26 -15.92 6.43
C LEU A 272 1.24 -15.00 7.08
N ILE A 273 0.38 -14.37 6.28
CA ILE A 273 -0.50 -13.29 6.69
C ILE A 273 -1.95 -13.79 6.65
N PRO A 274 -2.67 -13.78 7.78
CA PRO A 274 -4.09 -14.10 7.77
C PRO A 274 -4.87 -13.00 7.06
N TRP A 275 -5.72 -13.38 6.11
CA TRP A 275 -6.57 -12.46 5.40
C TRP A 275 -7.95 -13.08 5.17
N ASP A 276 -8.89 -12.73 6.01
CA ASP A 276 -10.26 -13.24 5.96
C ASP A 276 -10.33 -14.78 5.81
N GLU A 277 -10.76 -15.29 4.65
CA GLU A 277 -10.96 -16.73 4.38
C GLU A 277 -9.72 -17.45 3.85
N TYR A 278 -8.58 -16.76 3.74
CA TYR A 278 -7.34 -17.33 3.23
C TYR A 278 -6.10 -16.77 3.93
N TRP A 279 -4.97 -17.36 3.62
CA TRP A 279 -3.65 -16.86 3.96
C TRP A 279 -3.00 -16.26 2.72
N VAL A 280 -2.37 -15.12 2.88
CA VAL A 280 -1.43 -14.55 1.91
C VAL A 280 -0.04 -14.93 2.37
N ILE A 281 0.71 -15.66 1.54
CA ILE A 281 2.05 -16.12 1.86
C ILE A 281 3.03 -15.55 0.82
N GLY A 282 4.07 -14.90 1.29
CA GLY A 282 5.08 -14.25 0.44
C GLY A 282 6.05 -13.40 1.26
N THR A 283 7.08 -12.88 0.65
CA THR A 283 7.20 -12.64 -0.78
C THR A 283 8.58 -13.10 -1.29
N THR A 284 8.65 -13.36 -2.59
CA THR A 284 9.94 -13.53 -3.28
C THR A 284 10.63 -12.19 -3.53
N ASP A 285 11.88 -12.20 -3.98
CA ASP A 285 12.66 -11.01 -4.36
C ASP A 285 13.57 -11.38 -5.54
N THR A 286 13.04 -11.23 -6.76
CA THR A 286 13.71 -11.62 -8.00
C THR A 286 13.78 -10.46 -9.00
N PRO A 287 14.91 -10.22 -9.67
CA PRO A 287 14.99 -9.22 -10.74
C PRO A 287 13.92 -9.48 -11.80
N TRP A 288 13.38 -8.41 -12.39
CA TRP A 288 12.37 -8.48 -13.43
C TRP A 288 12.75 -7.61 -14.63
N ALA A 289 12.78 -8.22 -15.81
CA ALA A 289 13.16 -7.56 -17.06
C ALA A 289 12.09 -7.73 -18.16
N GLU A 290 10.94 -8.33 -17.83
CA GLU A 290 9.84 -8.55 -18.76
C GLU A 290 8.81 -7.41 -18.64
N ASP A 291 7.63 -7.58 -19.25
CA ASP A 291 6.54 -6.60 -19.19
C ASP A 291 6.20 -6.21 -17.75
N VAL A 292 6.36 -4.92 -17.45
CA VAL A 292 6.12 -4.35 -16.11
C VAL A 292 4.62 -4.21 -15.80
N ALA A 293 3.75 -4.28 -16.81
CA ALA A 293 2.32 -4.14 -16.63
C ALA A 293 1.68 -5.40 -16.04
N HIS A 294 2.19 -6.58 -16.39
CA HIS A 294 1.61 -7.88 -16.06
C HIS A 294 2.61 -8.85 -15.42
N PRO A 295 3.24 -8.48 -14.28
CA PRO A 295 4.12 -9.41 -13.59
C PRO A 295 3.32 -10.61 -13.08
N ALA A 296 3.85 -11.81 -13.28
CA ALA A 296 3.23 -13.05 -12.86
C ALA A 296 4.15 -13.87 -11.94
N ALA A 297 3.54 -14.64 -11.04
CA ALA A 297 4.27 -15.65 -10.27
C ALA A 297 4.62 -16.83 -11.17
N THR A 298 5.87 -17.30 -11.08
CA THR A 298 6.35 -18.50 -11.79
C THR A 298 6.21 -19.75 -10.91
N ALA A 299 6.40 -20.93 -11.50
CA ALA A 299 6.45 -22.18 -10.75
C ALA A 299 7.55 -22.16 -9.68
N ASP A 300 8.71 -21.57 -10.00
CA ASP A 300 9.84 -21.44 -9.07
C ASP A 300 9.51 -20.51 -7.90
N ASP A 301 8.75 -19.42 -8.13
CA ASP A 301 8.27 -18.57 -7.04
C ASP A 301 7.37 -19.33 -6.08
N ILE A 302 6.46 -20.18 -6.62
CA ILE A 302 5.53 -20.97 -5.81
C ILE A 302 6.32 -21.99 -4.96
N ASP A 303 7.24 -22.71 -5.58
CA ASP A 303 8.07 -23.71 -4.89
C ASP A 303 8.92 -23.08 -3.78
N TYR A 304 9.54 -21.94 -4.08
CA TYR A 304 10.30 -21.17 -3.08
C TYR A 304 9.44 -20.77 -1.88
N ILE A 305 8.22 -20.27 -2.14
CA ILE A 305 7.31 -19.86 -1.06
C ILE A 305 6.86 -21.07 -0.23
N LEU A 306 6.50 -22.18 -0.87
CA LEU A 306 6.09 -23.42 -0.20
C LEU A 306 7.23 -24.00 0.65
N GLU A 307 8.45 -24.08 0.13
CA GLU A 307 9.63 -24.54 0.84
C GLU A 307 9.83 -23.79 2.16
N HIS A 308 9.83 -22.44 2.10
CA HIS A 308 10.09 -21.62 3.27
C HIS A 308 8.90 -21.57 4.25
N ALA A 309 7.67 -21.70 3.78
CA ALA A 309 6.50 -21.82 4.65
C ALA A 309 6.53 -23.17 5.40
N ASN A 310 6.83 -24.26 4.71
CA ASN A 310 6.89 -25.61 5.27
C ASN A 310 8.04 -25.81 6.26
N ALA A 311 9.08 -24.98 6.17
CA ALA A 311 10.17 -25.00 7.16
C ALA A 311 9.69 -24.71 8.60
N VAL A 312 8.54 -24.03 8.78
CA VAL A 312 7.98 -23.67 10.08
C VAL A 312 6.64 -24.34 10.39
N LEU A 313 5.99 -24.97 9.42
CA LEU A 313 4.69 -25.62 9.59
C LEU A 313 4.84 -27.10 9.97
N LYS A 314 3.84 -27.64 10.70
CA LYS A 314 3.73 -29.08 11.03
C LYS A 314 3.30 -29.93 9.84
N GLU A 315 2.36 -29.39 9.08
CA GLU A 315 1.78 -30.04 7.92
C GLU A 315 2.20 -29.26 6.69
N ASP A 316 2.81 -29.92 5.74
CA ASP A 316 3.30 -29.28 4.54
C ASP A 316 2.15 -28.80 3.67
N LEU A 317 2.31 -27.59 3.15
CA LEU A 317 1.51 -27.06 2.06
C LEU A 317 2.07 -27.60 0.74
N THR A 318 1.18 -27.86 -0.19
CA THR A 318 1.52 -28.33 -1.54
C THR A 318 1.01 -27.37 -2.59
N ARG A 319 1.36 -27.57 -3.85
CA ARG A 319 0.79 -26.78 -4.96
C ARG A 319 -0.72 -26.90 -5.07
N ASP A 320 -1.30 -28.04 -4.66
CA ASP A 320 -2.75 -28.27 -4.67
C ASP A 320 -3.51 -27.41 -3.65
N ASP A 321 -2.82 -26.90 -2.63
CA ASP A 321 -3.38 -25.99 -1.64
C ASP A 321 -3.42 -24.52 -2.15
N VAL A 322 -2.73 -24.22 -3.25
CA VAL A 322 -2.64 -22.86 -3.79
C VAL A 322 -3.88 -22.53 -4.61
N ILE A 323 -4.72 -21.63 -4.09
CA ILE A 323 -5.98 -21.21 -4.75
C ILE A 323 -5.80 -20.04 -5.70
N ALA A 324 -4.80 -19.18 -5.46
CA ALA A 324 -4.47 -18.09 -6.37
C ALA A 324 -3.03 -17.59 -6.13
N THR A 325 -2.51 -16.86 -7.10
CA THR A 325 -1.21 -16.19 -7.03
C THR A 325 -1.31 -14.76 -7.52
N TYR A 326 -0.44 -13.88 -7.03
CA TYR A 326 -0.23 -12.57 -7.61
C TYR A 326 1.23 -12.13 -7.46
N ALA A 327 1.65 -11.22 -8.30
CA ALA A 327 2.98 -10.63 -8.25
C ALA A 327 2.91 -9.11 -8.40
N GLY A 328 3.78 -8.42 -7.68
CA GLY A 328 3.99 -6.98 -7.79
C GLY A 328 5.46 -6.66 -8.02
N LEU A 329 5.73 -5.52 -8.63
CA LEU A 329 7.09 -5.04 -8.89
C LEU A 329 7.46 -3.92 -7.93
N ARG A 330 8.58 -4.06 -7.22
CA ARG A 330 9.14 -2.99 -6.38
C ARG A 330 9.95 -2.06 -7.26
N PRO A 331 9.66 -0.75 -7.26
CA PRO A 331 10.52 0.24 -7.92
C PRO A 331 11.74 0.52 -7.01
N LEU A 332 12.81 -0.24 -7.21
CA LEU A 332 14.05 -0.06 -6.45
C LEU A 332 14.90 1.01 -7.12
N LEU A 333 15.41 1.98 -6.35
CA LEU A 333 16.31 2.99 -6.84
C LEU A 333 17.73 2.44 -6.90
N GLN A 334 18.36 2.55 -8.06
CA GLN A 334 19.78 2.35 -8.22
C GLN A 334 20.49 3.67 -7.91
N PRO A 335 21.51 3.68 -7.05
CA PRO A 335 22.32 4.89 -6.87
C PRO A 335 22.99 5.25 -8.19
N VAL A 336 22.79 6.48 -8.65
CA VAL A 336 23.56 7.00 -9.79
C VAL A 336 25.04 6.94 -9.37
N THR A 337 25.83 6.18 -10.09
CA THR A 337 27.26 6.01 -9.84
C THR A 337 27.98 7.35 -10.02
N GLY A 338 28.12 8.09 -8.93
CA GLY A 338 29.16 9.12 -8.83
C GLY A 338 30.52 8.40 -8.82
N SER A 339 31.50 9.00 -9.43
CA SER A 339 32.83 8.54 -9.83
C SER A 339 33.77 7.88 -8.80
N ASP A 340 33.26 7.26 -7.73
CA ASP A 340 34.06 6.52 -6.75
C ASP A 340 33.50 5.12 -6.55
N GLY A 341 34.28 4.13 -7.01
CA GLY A 341 33.97 2.71 -7.08
C GLY A 341 33.72 1.99 -5.74
N GLY A 342 32.70 2.40 -5.00
CA GLY A 342 32.21 1.73 -3.78
C GLY A 342 30.97 0.89 -4.06
N SER A 343 30.93 -0.33 -3.54
CA SER A 343 29.79 -1.26 -3.55
C SER A 343 28.47 -0.57 -3.19
N THR A 344 27.61 -0.35 -4.16
CA THR A 344 26.36 0.41 -4.07
C THR A 344 25.26 -0.44 -3.46
N LYS A 345 24.87 -0.17 -2.21
CA LYS A 345 23.65 -0.68 -1.62
C LYS A 345 22.44 -0.05 -2.32
N ILE A 346 21.56 -0.87 -2.87
CA ILE A 346 20.27 -0.42 -3.40
C ILE A 346 19.47 0.23 -2.25
N SER A 347 19.18 1.52 -2.35
CA SER A 347 18.45 2.25 -1.32
C SER A 347 16.96 1.88 -1.34
N ARG A 348 16.35 1.78 -0.16
CA ARG A 348 14.90 1.64 0.02
C ARG A 348 14.26 2.91 0.57
N GLU A 349 15.02 3.97 0.70
CA GLU A 349 14.52 5.33 0.90
C GLU A 349 13.93 5.83 -0.41
N HIS A 350 12.98 6.74 -0.33
CA HIS A 350 12.51 7.44 -1.52
C HIS A 350 13.49 8.55 -1.91
N THR A 351 13.44 8.93 -3.17
CA THR A 351 14.21 10.06 -3.69
C THR A 351 13.27 10.99 -4.45
N VAL A 352 13.44 12.29 -4.19
CA VAL A 352 12.77 13.38 -4.92
C VAL A 352 13.84 14.17 -5.65
N THR A 353 13.69 14.33 -6.96
CA THR A 353 14.63 15.09 -7.78
C THR A 353 13.96 15.75 -8.99
N GLU A 354 14.40 16.95 -9.36
CA GLU A 354 14.01 17.55 -10.63
C GLU A 354 14.79 16.87 -11.77
N VAL A 355 14.08 16.18 -12.66
CA VAL A 355 14.66 15.40 -13.76
C VAL A 355 14.73 16.22 -15.06
N ALA A 356 13.88 17.23 -15.17
CA ALA A 356 13.94 18.27 -16.17
C ALA A 356 13.34 19.56 -15.57
N PRO A 357 13.67 20.77 -16.04
CA PRO A 357 13.06 21.97 -15.53
C PRO A 357 11.53 21.87 -15.53
N GLY A 358 10.88 22.03 -14.36
CA GLY A 358 9.45 21.91 -14.19
C GLY A 358 8.90 20.48 -14.06
N LEU A 359 9.74 19.44 -14.15
CA LEU A 359 9.37 18.05 -13.95
C LEU A 359 10.15 17.45 -12.78
N THR A 360 9.46 17.14 -11.70
CA THR A 360 10.02 16.51 -10.49
C THR A 360 9.60 15.06 -10.42
N ALA A 361 10.55 14.14 -10.35
CA ALA A 361 10.26 12.71 -10.15
C ALA A 361 10.40 12.30 -8.69
N VAL A 362 9.55 11.37 -8.26
CA VAL A 362 9.63 10.69 -6.97
C VAL A 362 9.52 9.18 -7.17
N ALA A 363 10.47 8.43 -6.63
CA ALA A 363 10.47 6.97 -6.70
C ALA A 363 11.10 6.33 -5.46
N GLY A 364 10.96 5.01 -5.33
CA GLY A 364 11.39 4.26 -4.15
C GLY A 364 10.36 4.30 -3.01
N GLY A 365 10.84 4.09 -1.78
CA GLY A 365 10.00 4.13 -0.58
C GLY A 365 9.08 2.93 -0.39
N LYS A 366 8.04 3.11 0.42
CA LYS A 366 7.09 2.06 0.83
C LYS A 366 5.68 2.60 1.00
N TRP A 367 4.69 1.72 0.94
CA TRP A 367 3.31 2.07 1.30
C TRP A 367 3.19 2.69 2.69
N THR A 368 3.91 2.16 3.68
CA THR A 368 3.86 2.66 5.06
C THR A 368 4.19 4.14 5.16
N THR A 369 5.11 4.63 4.32
CA THR A 369 5.61 6.02 4.32
C THR A 369 5.05 6.87 3.18
N TYR A 370 3.98 6.43 2.52
CA TYR A 370 3.42 7.13 1.35
C TYR A 370 3.09 8.61 1.63
N ARG A 371 2.61 8.91 2.85
CA ARG A 371 2.26 10.26 3.26
C ARG A 371 3.52 11.15 3.37
N ALA A 372 4.57 10.66 4.01
CA ALA A 372 5.84 11.38 4.12
C ALA A 372 6.48 11.60 2.74
N MET A 373 6.45 10.59 1.87
CA MET A 373 6.90 10.74 0.48
C MET A 373 6.11 11.81 -0.29
N ALA A 374 4.80 11.86 -0.08
CA ALA A 374 3.92 12.86 -0.66
C ALA A 374 4.23 14.27 -0.15
N GLU A 375 4.40 14.43 1.17
CA GLU A 375 4.82 15.67 1.80
C GLU A 375 6.16 16.16 1.21
N ASP A 376 7.17 15.29 1.16
CA ASP A 376 8.51 15.63 0.67
C ASP A 376 8.51 16.09 -0.79
N VAL A 377 7.77 15.42 -1.69
CA VAL A 377 7.70 15.82 -3.10
C VAL A 377 6.92 17.11 -3.31
N VAL A 378 5.82 17.30 -2.57
CA VAL A 378 5.06 18.55 -2.65
C VAL A 378 5.86 19.71 -2.06
N ASP A 379 6.53 19.53 -0.91
CA ASP A 379 7.42 20.54 -0.32
C ASP A 379 8.54 20.93 -1.28
N PHE A 380 9.14 19.94 -1.98
CA PHE A 380 10.17 20.20 -2.97
C PHE A 380 9.66 21.07 -4.11
N VAL A 381 8.47 20.78 -4.64
CA VAL A 381 7.89 21.50 -5.78
C VAL A 381 7.44 22.92 -5.41
N VAL A 382 6.85 23.08 -4.22
CA VAL A 382 6.28 24.39 -3.82
C VAL A 382 7.24 25.31 -3.06
N ARG A 383 8.46 24.85 -2.78
CA ARG A 383 9.44 25.58 -1.94
C ARG A 383 9.68 27.05 -2.36
N GLU A 384 9.59 27.33 -3.65
CA GLU A 384 9.82 28.67 -4.19
C GLU A 384 8.53 29.46 -4.41
N THR A 385 7.42 28.78 -4.69
CA THR A 385 6.14 29.40 -5.06
C THR A 385 5.20 29.57 -3.87
N HIS A 386 5.16 28.60 -2.96
CA HIS A 386 4.23 28.56 -1.82
C HIS A 386 4.90 28.10 -0.51
N PRO A 387 6.02 28.68 -0.07
CA PRO A 387 6.81 28.20 1.06
C PRO A 387 6.08 28.20 2.41
N THR A 388 4.97 28.91 2.51
CA THR A 388 4.19 29.08 3.76
C THR A 388 3.02 28.11 3.90
N ARG A 389 2.84 27.18 2.97
CA ARG A 389 1.74 26.18 3.00
C ARG A 389 2.26 24.80 3.40
N PRO A 390 2.40 24.50 4.71
CA PRO A 390 2.87 23.20 5.18
C PRO A 390 1.84 22.10 4.92
N SER A 391 2.30 20.84 4.93
CA SER A 391 1.42 19.68 4.88
C SER A 391 0.43 19.63 6.04
N LEU A 392 -0.79 19.25 5.74
CA LEU A 392 -1.87 19.04 6.70
C LEU A 392 -2.26 17.56 6.86
N THR A 393 -1.67 16.67 6.06
CA THR A 393 -2.07 15.26 5.95
C THR A 393 -1.82 14.41 7.20
N GLU A 394 -1.00 14.88 8.14
CA GLU A 394 -0.92 14.26 9.48
C GLU A 394 -2.20 14.46 10.31
N ARG A 395 -2.99 15.49 10.01
CA ARG A 395 -4.14 15.92 10.82
C ARG A 395 -5.47 15.69 10.17
N ILE A 396 -5.49 15.56 8.86
CA ILE A 396 -6.70 15.35 8.07
C ILE A 396 -6.85 13.85 7.79
N PRO A 397 -7.88 13.19 8.35
CA PRO A 397 -8.15 11.80 8.02
C PRO A 397 -8.49 11.62 6.54
N VAL A 398 -8.12 10.47 5.98
CA VAL A 398 -8.65 10.03 4.68
C VAL A 398 -10.16 9.86 4.77
N LEU A 399 -10.83 10.01 3.65
CA LEU A 399 -12.27 9.83 3.51
C LEU A 399 -12.75 8.54 4.20
N GLY A 400 -13.78 8.66 5.03
CA GLY A 400 -14.25 7.57 5.87
C GLY A 400 -13.64 7.50 7.27
N GLY A 401 -12.53 8.20 7.53
CA GLY A 401 -11.85 8.18 8.83
C GLY A 401 -12.44 9.16 9.86
N LEU A 402 -12.94 10.31 9.39
CA LEU A 402 -13.54 11.29 10.29
C LEU A 402 -14.88 10.75 10.82
N GLY A 403 -15.03 10.69 12.16
CA GLY A 403 -16.23 10.13 12.80
C GLY A 403 -16.32 8.60 12.73
N TYR A 404 -15.20 7.91 12.49
CA TYR A 404 -15.19 6.45 12.39
C TYR A 404 -15.63 5.76 13.68
N SER A 405 -15.15 6.21 14.85
CA SER A 405 -15.54 5.64 16.15
C SER A 405 -17.04 5.74 16.44
N GLU A 406 -17.69 6.77 15.94
CA GLU A 406 -19.13 6.96 16.10
C GLU A 406 -19.93 5.95 15.26
N ILE A 407 -19.57 5.75 13.99
CA ILE A 407 -20.26 4.76 13.14
C ILE A 407 -19.92 3.33 13.53
N GLU A 408 -18.71 3.06 14.01
CA GLU A 408 -18.29 1.76 14.54
C GLU A 408 -19.15 1.38 15.78
N ALA A 409 -19.45 2.34 16.66
CA ALA A 409 -20.34 2.14 17.79
C ALA A 409 -21.81 1.87 17.38
N GLU A 410 -22.19 2.17 16.15
CA GLU A 410 -23.51 1.86 15.59
C GLU A 410 -23.58 0.49 14.90
N ALA A 411 -22.51 -0.31 14.90
CA ALA A 411 -22.41 -1.56 14.12
C ALA A 411 -23.57 -2.53 14.37
N ASP A 412 -23.94 -2.77 15.64
CA ASP A 412 -25.04 -3.67 16.00
C ASP A 412 -26.39 -3.16 15.47
N ARG A 413 -26.59 -1.82 15.51
CA ARG A 413 -27.80 -1.20 14.97
C ARG A 413 -27.86 -1.34 13.46
N ILE A 414 -26.76 -1.10 12.78
CA ILE A 414 -26.65 -1.28 11.31
C ILE A 414 -26.94 -2.74 10.95
N ALA A 415 -26.39 -3.70 11.70
CA ALA A 415 -26.65 -5.12 11.49
C ALA A 415 -28.15 -5.43 11.57
N ALA A 416 -28.82 -4.93 12.62
CA ALA A 416 -30.24 -5.14 12.85
C ALA A 416 -31.14 -4.45 11.80
N ASP A 417 -30.85 -3.17 11.48
CA ASP A 417 -31.67 -2.36 10.58
C ASP A 417 -31.65 -2.88 9.13
N TYR A 418 -30.49 -3.42 8.69
CA TYR A 418 -30.29 -3.90 7.31
C TYR A 418 -30.30 -5.44 7.19
N GLY A 419 -30.49 -6.17 8.28
CA GLY A 419 -30.49 -7.64 8.29
C GLY A 419 -29.14 -8.26 7.90
N LEU A 420 -28.04 -7.58 8.24
CA LEU A 420 -26.67 -8.02 7.96
C LEU A 420 -26.08 -8.75 9.18
N ASP A 421 -25.20 -9.72 8.94
CA ASP A 421 -24.41 -10.33 10.02
C ASP A 421 -23.27 -9.39 10.47
N GLU A 422 -22.83 -9.57 11.73
CA GLU A 422 -21.76 -8.75 12.35
C GLU A 422 -20.46 -8.73 11.53
N ALA A 423 -20.05 -9.90 11.00
CA ALA A 423 -18.81 -10.01 10.22
C ALA A 423 -18.88 -9.17 8.93
N ARG A 424 -20.06 -9.12 8.31
CA ARG A 424 -20.29 -8.29 7.12
C ARG A 424 -20.27 -6.81 7.46
N VAL A 425 -20.89 -6.40 8.54
CA VAL A 425 -20.85 -5.00 9.01
C VAL A 425 -19.42 -4.60 9.36
N ASP A 426 -18.68 -5.44 10.09
CA ASP A 426 -17.26 -5.19 10.40
C ASP A 426 -16.41 -5.02 9.11
N ARG A 427 -16.63 -5.88 8.11
CA ARG A 427 -15.95 -5.76 6.81
C ARG A 427 -16.33 -4.48 6.08
N LEU A 428 -17.61 -4.09 6.09
CA LEU A 428 -18.07 -2.85 5.45
C LEU A 428 -17.49 -1.62 6.15
N LEU A 429 -17.47 -1.60 7.47
CA LEU A 429 -16.84 -0.54 8.28
C LEU A 429 -15.34 -0.46 7.99
N PHE A 430 -14.65 -1.60 7.93
CA PHE A 430 -13.22 -1.65 7.57
C PHE A 430 -12.94 -1.08 6.18
N ARG A 431 -13.84 -1.27 5.21
CA ARG A 431 -13.64 -0.83 3.84
C ARG A 431 -14.05 0.62 3.57
N TYR A 432 -15.09 1.08 4.24
CA TYR A 432 -15.76 2.33 3.91
C TYR A 432 -15.71 3.38 5.03
N GLY A 433 -15.51 2.96 6.29
CA GLY A 433 -15.64 3.87 7.42
C GLY A 433 -16.99 4.60 7.40
N THR A 434 -17.01 5.90 7.60
CA THR A 434 -18.25 6.70 7.54
C THR A 434 -18.88 6.78 6.14
N VAL A 435 -18.14 6.48 5.06
CA VAL A 435 -18.69 6.38 3.69
C VAL A 435 -19.65 5.19 3.57
N LEU A 436 -19.64 4.24 4.51
CA LEU A 436 -20.63 3.17 4.57
C LEU A 436 -22.06 3.72 4.47
N ARG A 437 -22.33 4.91 5.01
CA ARG A 437 -23.67 5.54 4.90
C ARG A 437 -24.11 5.68 3.45
N HIS A 438 -23.23 6.01 2.51
CA HIS A 438 -23.56 6.10 1.09
C HIS A 438 -23.92 4.74 0.47
N VAL A 439 -23.34 3.65 0.99
CA VAL A 439 -23.69 2.28 0.55
C VAL A 439 -25.05 1.90 1.13
N LEU A 440 -25.34 2.27 2.36
CA LEU A 440 -26.64 2.04 3.01
C LEU A 440 -27.76 2.87 2.35
N ASP A 441 -27.50 4.13 1.97
CA ASP A 441 -28.45 4.97 1.24
C ASP A 441 -28.87 4.32 -0.12
N LEU A 442 -27.97 3.58 -0.77
CA LEU A 442 -28.31 2.82 -1.98
C LEU A 442 -29.27 1.66 -1.65
N ILE A 443 -29.09 1.00 -0.52
CA ILE A 443 -29.99 -0.08 -0.06
C ILE A 443 -31.33 0.48 0.33
N ASP A 444 -31.38 1.64 1.00
CA ASP A 444 -32.63 2.33 1.37
C ASP A 444 -33.44 2.72 0.11
N ALA A 445 -32.75 3.16 -0.94
CA ALA A 445 -33.36 3.51 -2.22
C ALA A 445 -33.81 2.28 -3.02
N ASP A 446 -33.09 1.16 -2.92
CA ASP A 446 -33.41 -0.11 -3.58
C ASP A 446 -33.00 -1.30 -2.68
N PRO A 447 -33.94 -1.88 -1.93
CA PRO A 447 -33.66 -3.00 -1.03
C PRO A 447 -33.07 -4.24 -1.72
N SER A 448 -33.23 -4.40 -3.04
CA SER A 448 -32.61 -5.51 -3.78
C SER A 448 -31.06 -5.44 -3.81
N LEU A 449 -30.51 -4.29 -3.50
CA LEU A 449 -29.05 -4.07 -3.42
C LEU A 449 -28.43 -4.62 -2.13
N SER A 450 -29.21 -4.96 -1.11
CA SER A 450 -28.75 -5.67 0.09
C SER A 450 -28.38 -7.14 -0.18
N VAL A 451 -28.79 -7.68 -1.34
CA VAL A 451 -28.53 -9.08 -1.70
C VAL A 451 -27.04 -9.27 -2.00
N PRO A 452 -26.40 -10.30 -1.41
CA PRO A 452 -25.02 -10.68 -1.74
C PRO A 452 -24.87 -11.09 -3.20
N LEU A 453 -23.65 -10.96 -3.75
CA LEU A 453 -23.28 -11.53 -5.04
C LEU A 453 -23.27 -13.07 -4.96
N ALA A 454 -23.80 -13.74 -5.97
CA ALA A 454 -23.94 -15.21 -5.97
C ALA A 454 -22.59 -15.93 -5.79
N GLU A 455 -21.59 -15.54 -6.58
CA GLU A 455 -20.25 -16.18 -6.58
C GLU A 455 -19.26 -15.51 -5.63
N ALA A 456 -19.65 -14.39 -5.00
CA ALA A 456 -18.84 -13.67 -4.04
C ALA A 456 -19.73 -13.15 -2.87
N PRO A 457 -20.29 -14.05 -2.07
CA PRO A 457 -21.35 -13.73 -1.10
C PRO A 457 -20.92 -12.75 0.02
N ARG A 458 -19.65 -12.46 0.13
CA ARG A 458 -19.12 -11.44 1.03
C ARG A 458 -19.51 -10.02 0.60
N TYR A 459 -19.72 -9.79 -0.71
CA TYR A 459 -19.98 -8.47 -1.28
C TYR A 459 -21.47 -8.31 -1.57
N LEU A 460 -21.99 -7.12 -1.22
CA LEU A 460 -23.36 -6.73 -1.54
C LEU A 460 -23.41 -6.12 -2.95
N ARG A 461 -24.55 -6.24 -3.62
CA ARG A 461 -24.79 -5.55 -4.90
C ARG A 461 -24.63 -4.04 -4.76
N ALA A 462 -24.99 -3.45 -3.61
CA ALA A 462 -24.81 -2.04 -3.31
C ALA A 462 -23.34 -1.59 -3.42
N GLU A 463 -22.39 -2.45 -3.05
CA GLU A 463 -20.96 -2.12 -3.15
C GLU A 463 -20.51 -1.95 -4.61
N ILE A 464 -21.06 -2.77 -5.53
CA ILE A 464 -20.77 -2.66 -6.97
C ILE A 464 -21.36 -1.36 -7.54
N VAL A 465 -22.60 -1.03 -7.16
CA VAL A 465 -23.24 0.22 -7.58
C VAL A 465 -22.48 1.43 -7.02
N HIS A 466 -22.03 1.37 -5.76
CA HIS A 466 -21.20 2.41 -5.16
C HIS A 466 -19.87 2.57 -5.90
N ALA A 467 -19.19 1.46 -6.19
CA ALA A 467 -17.94 1.48 -6.95
C ALA A 467 -18.10 2.14 -8.32
N ALA A 468 -19.15 1.80 -9.06
CA ALA A 468 -19.44 2.37 -10.37
C ALA A 468 -19.80 3.88 -10.31
N ARG A 469 -20.49 4.33 -9.24
CA ARG A 469 -20.96 5.72 -9.13
C ARG A 469 -19.94 6.67 -8.51
N ALA A 470 -19.06 6.15 -7.63
CA ALA A 470 -18.25 6.99 -6.75
C ALA A 470 -16.75 6.65 -6.72
N GLU A 471 -16.31 5.57 -7.39
CA GLU A 471 -14.92 5.11 -7.29
C GLU A 471 -14.22 5.00 -8.65
N GLY A 472 -14.74 5.69 -9.68
CA GLY A 472 -14.10 5.80 -10.99
C GLY A 472 -13.92 4.47 -11.73
N VAL A 473 -14.83 3.51 -11.52
CA VAL A 473 -14.83 2.24 -12.25
C VAL A 473 -15.21 2.48 -13.71
N VAL A 474 -14.38 2.00 -14.61
CA VAL A 474 -14.60 2.06 -16.07
C VAL A 474 -14.80 0.64 -16.62
N HIS A 475 -14.04 -0.34 -16.14
CA HIS A 475 -14.07 -1.71 -16.58
C HIS A 475 -14.44 -2.69 -15.46
N LEU A 476 -14.94 -3.87 -15.83
CA LEU A 476 -15.28 -4.92 -14.85
C LEU A 476 -14.06 -5.36 -14.02
N ASP A 477 -12.88 -5.38 -14.63
CA ASP A 477 -11.62 -5.74 -13.96
C ASP A 477 -11.29 -4.78 -12.82
N ASP A 478 -11.69 -3.51 -12.91
CA ASP A 478 -11.53 -2.54 -11.81
C ASP A 478 -12.28 -2.99 -10.57
N VAL A 479 -13.51 -3.50 -10.78
CA VAL A 479 -14.34 -4.03 -9.70
C VAL A 479 -13.68 -5.26 -9.08
N ILE A 480 -13.32 -6.24 -9.91
CA ILE A 480 -12.82 -7.55 -9.44
C ILE A 480 -11.46 -7.40 -8.77
N GLU A 481 -10.53 -6.68 -9.41
CA GLU A 481 -9.15 -6.64 -8.95
C GLU A 481 -8.90 -5.62 -7.83
N ARG A 482 -9.71 -4.56 -7.71
CA ARG A 482 -9.40 -3.44 -6.81
C ARG A 482 -10.53 -2.97 -5.91
N ARG A 483 -11.81 -3.21 -6.30
CA ARG A 483 -12.96 -2.81 -5.46
C ARG A 483 -13.53 -3.95 -4.63
N THR A 484 -13.36 -5.21 -5.08
CA THR A 484 -13.92 -6.42 -4.42
C THR A 484 -12.87 -7.53 -4.35
N ARG A 485 -11.80 -7.33 -3.57
CA ARG A 485 -10.71 -8.30 -3.45
C ARG A 485 -10.71 -8.97 -2.08
#